data_49f4836bf6686414872df845446510eb
#
_entry.id   49f4836bf6686414872df845446510eb
#
_cell.length_a   1.000
_cell.length_b   1.000
_cell.length_c   1.000
_cell.angle_alpha   90.00
_cell.angle_beta   90.00
_cell.angle_gamma   90.00
#
_symmetry.space_group_name_H-M   'P 1'
#
loop_
_entity.id
_entity.type
_entity.pdbx_description
1 polymer ?
#
loop_
_entity_poly.entity_id
_entity_poly.type
_entity_poly.pdbx_seq_one_letter_code
_entity_poly.pdbx_strand_id
1 'polypeptide(L)'
;MLAHLGIEITEIGDDYIEGTMPADHRTFQPFKLVHGGANVVLAESLGSIGAQLTINPEKFYCVGQEVNANHLRGVRQGTVRGRAQQVYKGKTSQVWEIKLFDERNKMTCISRLTVAVVKVTA
;
A
#
# COMPACT_ATOMS: atom_id res chain seq x y z
N MET A 1 -8.88 3.75 9.26
CA MET A 1 -7.94 2.61 9.39
C MET A 1 -6.48 3.04 9.39
N LEU A 2 -6.11 3.93 8.49
CA LEU A 2 -4.72 4.41 8.41
C LEU A 2 -4.23 4.98 9.75
N ALA A 3 -5.04 5.84 10.39
CA ALA A 3 -4.66 6.46 11.66
C ALA A 3 -4.47 5.43 12.79
N HIS A 4 -5.29 4.39 12.81
CA HIS A 4 -5.18 3.33 13.84
C HIS A 4 -3.86 2.57 13.75
N LEU A 5 -3.36 2.36 12.56
CA LEU A 5 -2.10 1.65 12.34
C LEU A 5 -0.90 2.60 12.27
N GLY A 6 -1.13 3.90 12.36
CA GLY A 6 -0.07 4.89 12.30
C GLY A 6 0.53 5.06 10.91
N ILE A 7 -0.23 4.74 9.87
CA ILE A 7 0.23 4.88 8.49
C ILE A 7 0.22 6.35 8.09
N GLU A 8 1.32 6.83 7.54
CA GLU A 8 1.47 8.20 7.06
C GLU A 8 1.96 8.21 5.62
N ILE A 9 1.36 9.05 4.79
CA ILE A 9 1.81 9.26 3.42
C ILE A 9 2.95 10.27 3.46
N THR A 10 4.10 9.91 2.88
CA THR A 10 5.31 10.74 2.95
C THR A 10 5.71 11.37 1.63
N GLU A 11 5.32 10.79 0.51
CA GLU A 11 5.69 11.31 -0.80
C GLU A 11 4.68 10.89 -1.85
N ILE A 12 4.32 11.80 -2.75
CA ILE A 12 3.39 11.54 -3.85
C ILE A 12 4.05 12.00 -5.14
N GLY A 13 4.14 11.07 -6.11
CA GLY A 13 4.61 11.37 -7.46
C GLY A 13 3.50 11.15 -8.48
N ASP A 14 3.83 11.28 -9.75
CA ASP A 14 2.86 11.12 -10.84
C ASP A 14 2.37 9.66 -10.96
N ASP A 15 3.25 8.71 -10.72
CA ASP A 15 2.98 7.28 -10.88
C ASP A 15 3.45 6.45 -9.71
N TYR A 16 3.73 7.08 -8.56
CA TYR A 16 4.15 6.37 -7.35
C TYR A 16 3.70 7.13 -6.11
N ILE A 17 3.72 6.42 -4.99
CA ILE A 17 3.40 6.99 -3.68
C ILE A 17 4.20 6.24 -2.62
N GLU A 18 4.67 6.96 -1.61
CA GLU A 18 5.37 6.37 -0.48
C GLU A 18 4.67 6.69 0.82
N GLY A 19 4.85 5.81 1.78
CA GLY A 19 4.31 6.00 3.13
C GLY A 19 5.03 5.12 4.13
N THR A 20 4.72 5.33 5.39
CA THR A 20 5.36 4.62 6.50
C THR A 20 4.31 4.03 7.44
N MET A 21 4.73 3.00 8.16
CA MET A 21 3.93 2.35 9.19
C MET A 21 4.84 1.95 10.33
N PRO A 22 4.46 2.22 11.59
CA PRO A 22 5.31 1.84 12.72
C PRO A 22 5.30 0.33 12.95
N ALA A 23 6.41 -0.20 13.44
CA ALA A 23 6.50 -1.56 13.94
C ALA A 23 6.36 -1.52 15.47
N ASP A 24 5.13 -1.53 15.96
CA ASP A 24 4.83 -1.45 17.40
C ASP A 24 3.52 -2.17 17.70
N HIS A 25 2.97 -1.91 18.89
CA HIS A 25 1.74 -2.59 19.37
C HIS A 25 0.56 -2.45 18.40
N ARG A 26 0.55 -1.39 17.59
CA ARG A 26 -0.56 -1.16 16.64
C ARG A 26 -0.54 -2.13 15.47
N THR A 27 0.62 -2.73 15.18
CA THR A 27 0.82 -3.53 13.97
C THR A 27 1.38 -4.92 14.26
N PHE A 28 1.67 -5.25 15.52
CA PHE A 28 2.29 -6.52 15.88
C PHE A 28 1.31 -7.68 15.91
N GLN A 29 1.81 -8.85 15.51
CA GLN A 29 1.21 -10.14 15.81
C GLN A 29 1.78 -10.64 17.16
N PRO A 30 1.28 -11.80 17.70
CA PRO A 30 1.67 -12.23 19.07
C PRO A 30 3.15 -12.45 19.33
N PHE A 31 3.95 -12.72 18.30
CA PHE A 31 5.40 -12.91 18.46
C PHE A 31 6.19 -11.60 18.38
N LYS A 32 5.50 -10.47 18.41
CA LYS A 32 6.10 -9.13 18.35
C LYS A 32 6.86 -8.83 17.06
N LEU A 33 6.26 -9.26 15.98
CA LEU A 33 6.63 -8.89 14.61
C LEU A 33 5.46 -8.17 13.98
N VAL A 34 5.72 -7.34 13.00
CA VAL A 34 4.66 -6.74 12.20
C VAL A 34 3.80 -7.85 11.61
N HIS A 35 2.50 -7.74 11.86
CA HIS A 35 1.51 -8.69 11.33
C HIS A 35 1.48 -8.61 9.81
N GLY A 36 1.43 -9.79 9.14
CA GLY A 36 1.33 -9.81 7.68
C GLY A 36 0.14 -9.02 7.14
N GLY A 37 -1.00 -9.08 7.85
CA GLY A 37 -2.18 -8.29 7.49
C GLY A 37 -1.93 -6.79 7.57
N ALA A 38 -1.11 -6.32 8.52
CA ALA A 38 -0.74 -4.91 8.60
C ALA A 38 0.09 -4.50 7.38
N ASN A 39 1.03 -5.34 6.95
CA ASN A 39 1.77 -5.10 5.71
C ASN A 39 0.83 -4.96 4.51
N VAL A 40 -0.19 -5.83 4.43
CA VAL A 40 -1.16 -5.79 3.33
C VAL A 40 -1.98 -4.49 3.39
N VAL A 41 -2.37 -4.05 4.59
CA VAL A 41 -3.10 -2.77 4.74
C VAL A 41 -2.24 -1.61 4.24
N LEU A 42 -0.95 -1.58 4.59
CA LEU A 42 -0.05 -0.54 4.09
C LEU A 42 0.04 -0.60 2.56
N ALA A 43 0.28 -1.80 2.02
CA ALA A 43 0.44 -1.98 0.58
C ALA A 43 -0.83 -1.59 -0.19
N GLU A 44 -1.98 -2.08 0.24
CA GLU A 44 -3.24 -1.79 -0.43
C GLU A 44 -3.62 -0.33 -0.29
N SER A 45 -3.38 0.27 0.87
CA SER A 45 -3.67 1.69 1.11
C SER A 45 -2.85 2.58 0.17
N LEU A 46 -1.54 2.30 0.07
CA LEU A 46 -0.68 3.07 -0.83
C LEU A 46 -1.11 2.93 -2.28
N GLY A 47 -1.33 1.70 -2.73
CA GLY A 47 -1.72 1.44 -4.11
C GLY A 47 -3.08 2.05 -4.45
N SER A 48 -4.05 1.94 -3.55
CA SER A 48 -5.39 2.48 -3.77
C SER A 48 -5.40 4.00 -3.81
N ILE A 49 -4.68 4.64 -2.87
CA ILE A 49 -4.56 6.11 -2.87
C ILE A 49 -3.84 6.57 -4.12
N GLY A 50 -2.73 5.91 -4.47
CA GLY A 50 -1.99 6.23 -5.69
C GLY A 50 -2.86 6.14 -6.94
N ALA A 51 -3.62 5.06 -7.06
CA ALA A 51 -4.53 4.86 -8.21
C ALA A 51 -5.58 5.97 -8.28
N GLN A 52 -6.20 6.31 -7.13
CA GLN A 52 -7.22 7.36 -7.07
C GLN A 52 -6.68 8.71 -7.53
N LEU A 53 -5.40 9.00 -7.25
CA LEU A 53 -4.76 10.25 -7.65
C LEU A 53 -4.46 10.34 -9.14
N THR A 54 -4.53 9.22 -9.88
CA THR A 54 -4.24 9.19 -11.33
C THR A 54 -5.48 9.29 -12.20
N ILE A 55 -6.66 9.36 -11.63
CA ILE A 55 -7.93 9.40 -12.37
C ILE A 55 -8.66 10.70 -12.09
N ASN A 56 -9.67 10.99 -12.94
CA ASN A 56 -10.55 12.13 -12.72
C ASN A 56 -11.62 11.76 -11.69
N PRO A 57 -11.56 12.29 -10.46
CA PRO A 57 -12.47 11.89 -9.39
C PRO A 57 -13.93 12.31 -9.61
N GLU A 58 -14.18 13.23 -10.55
CA GLU A 58 -15.54 13.61 -10.90
C GLU A 58 -16.24 12.55 -11.73
N LYS A 59 -15.47 11.73 -12.45
CA LYS A 59 -16.00 10.73 -13.38
C LYS A 59 -15.77 9.30 -12.93
N PHE A 60 -14.73 9.05 -12.14
CA PHE A 60 -14.30 7.70 -11.78
C PHE A 60 -13.92 7.60 -10.31
N TYR A 61 -13.96 6.38 -9.80
CA TYR A 61 -13.34 6.05 -8.51
C TYR A 61 -12.69 4.67 -8.61
N CYS A 62 -11.74 4.41 -7.73
CA CYS A 62 -10.97 3.17 -7.72
C CYS A 62 -11.39 2.28 -6.56
N VAL A 63 -11.47 0.98 -6.83
CA VAL A 63 -11.76 -0.04 -5.83
C VAL A 63 -10.72 -1.13 -5.93
N GLY A 64 -10.13 -1.53 -4.81
CA GLY A 64 -9.23 -2.67 -4.77
C GLY A 64 -9.99 -3.93 -5.20
N GLN A 65 -9.41 -4.68 -6.12
CA GLN A 65 -10.02 -5.86 -6.68
C GLN A 65 -9.32 -7.14 -6.25
N GLU A 66 -8.01 -7.11 -6.20
CA GLU A 66 -7.19 -8.25 -5.79
C GLU A 66 -5.89 -7.72 -5.22
N VAL A 67 -5.45 -8.30 -4.12
CA VAL A 67 -4.14 -7.98 -3.53
C VAL A 67 -3.47 -9.28 -3.12
N ASN A 68 -2.18 -9.38 -3.40
CA ASN A 68 -1.36 -10.48 -2.91
C ASN A 68 -0.09 -9.93 -2.30
N ALA A 69 0.57 -10.72 -1.47
CA ALA A 69 1.77 -10.28 -0.78
C ALA A 69 2.65 -11.48 -0.45
N ASN A 70 3.95 -11.27 -0.60
CA ASN A 70 4.96 -12.19 -0.15
C ASN A 70 5.73 -11.52 0.98
N HIS A 71 5.64 -12.08 2.19
CA HIS A 71 6.33 -11.57 3.36
C HIS A 71 7.70 -12.23 3.41
N LEU A 72 8.74 -11.43 3.27
CA LEU A 72 10.11 -11.93 3.08
C LEU A 72 10.93 -11.83 4.36
N ARG A 73 10.58 -10.92 5.27
CA ARG A 73 11.39 -10.61 6.42
C ARG A 73 10.52 -10.00 7.53
N GLY A 74 10.72 -10.46 8.77
CA GLY A 74 10.01 -9.90 9.91
C GLY A 74 10.59 -8.56 10.35
N VAL A 75 9.75 -7.67 10.87
CA VAL A 75 10.16 -6.38 11.41
C VAL A 75 9.72 -6.31 12.87
N ARG A 76 10.68 -6.09 13.78
CA ARG A 76 10.44 -6.09 15.22
C ARG A 76 10.43 -4.71 15.86
N GLN A 77 10.96 -3.71 15.18
CA GLN A 77 11.05 -2.36 15.73
C GLN A 77 11.23 -1.36 14.60
N GLY A 78 11.05 -0.10 14.94
CA GLY A 78 11.26 1.00 14.00
C GLY A 78 10.07 1.22 13.09
N THR A 79 10.36 1.49 11.83
CA THR A 79 9.38 1.89 10.84
C THR A 79 9.50 1.06 9.57
N VAL A 80 8.38 0.66 9.02
CA VAL A 80 8.29 0.05 7.70
C VAL A 80 7.99 1.17 6.70
N ARG A 81 8.79 1.26 5.64
CA ARG A 81 8.57 2.21 4.55
C ARG A 81 8.04 1.44 3.34
N GLY A 82 6.97 1.94 2.76
CA GLY A 82 6.39 1.35 1.57
C GLY A 82 6.50 2.29 0.38
N ARG A 83 6.65 1.70 -0.80
CA ARG A 83 6.59 2.42 -2.06
C ARG A 83 5.71 1.65 -3.03
N ALA A 84 4.67 2.31 -3.51
CA ALA A 84 3.77 1.76 -4.53
C ALA A 84 4.10 2.42 -5.86
N GLN A 85 4.29 1.60 -6.89
CA GLN A 85 4.62 2.02 -8.24
C GLN A 85 3.54 1.53 -9.19
N GLN A 86 3.00 2.43 -10.01
CA GLN A 86 2.05 2.04 -11.05
C GLN A 86 2.79 1.22 -12.12
N VAL A 87 2.27 0.03 -12.40
CA VAL A 87 2.84 -0.89 -13.40
C VAL A 87 2.03 -0.86 -14.69
N TYR A 88 0.70 -0.69 -14.56
CA TYR A 88 -0.22 -0.69 -15.69
C TYR A 88 -1.36 0.27 -15.43
N LYS A 89 -1.72 1.06 -16.42
CA LYS A 89 -2.88 1.95 -16.35
C LYS A 89 -3.77 1.73 -17.57
N GLY A 90 -4.87 1.03 -17.35
CA GLY A 90 -5.90 0.81 -18.39
C GLY A 90 -7.12 1.68 -18.12
N LYS A 91 -8.13 1.54 -18.98
CA LYS A 91 -9.38 2.29 -18.85
C LYS A 91 -10.23 1.82 -17.67
N THR A 92 -10.20 0.52 -17.39
CA THR A 92 -11.05 -0.09 -16.38
C THR A 92 -10.29 -0.75 -15.25
N SER A 93 -8.97 -0.78 -15.34
CA SER A 93 -8.13 -1.38 -14.30
C SER A 93 -6.75 -0.78 -14.27
N GLN A 94 -6.11 -0.85 -13.10
CA GLN A 94 -4.70 -0.51 -12.91
C GLN A 94 -4.05 -1.62 -12.10
N VAL A 95 -2.74 -1.78 -12.29
CA VAL A 95 -1.93 -2.70 -11.49
C VAL A 95 -0.81 -1.89 -10.86
N TRP A 96 -0.64 -2.07 -9.56
CA TRP A 96 0.39 -1.40 -8.77
C TRP A 96 1.26 -2.46 -8.10
N GLU A 97 2.56 -2.22 -8.07
CA GLU A 97 3.51 -3.05 -7.33
C GLU A 97 3.97 -2.28 -6.11
N ILE A 98 3.92 -2.93 -4.95
CA ILE A 98 4.29 -2.29 -3.69
C ILE A 98 5.43 -3.07 -3.05
N LYS A 99 6.47 -2.36 -2.64
CA LYS A 99 7.61 -2.93 -1.93
C LYS A 99 7.73 -2.27 -0.58
N LEU A 100 7.90 -3.08 0.46
CA LEU A 100 8.08 -2.60 1.82
C LEU A 100 9.52 -2.89 2.27
N PHE A 101 10.07 -1.96 3.03
CA PHE A 101 11.45 -1.99 3.48
C PHE A 101 11.54 -1.69 4.98
N ASP A 102 12.51 -2.29 5.66
CA ASP A 102 12.82 -1.93 7.05
C ASP A 102 13.78 -0.73 7.09
N GLU A 103 14.18 -0.31 8.30
CA GLU A 103 15.04 0.85 8.47
C GLU A 103 16.45 0.64 7.94
N ARG A 104 16.85 -0.61 7.70
CA ARG A 104 18.13 -0.94 7.07
C ARG A 104 18.00 -1.03 5.56
N ASN A 105 16.84 -0.64 5.02
CA ASN A 105 16.53 -0.69 3.60
C ASN A 105 16.53 -2.11 3.02
N LYS A 106 16.20 -3.10 3.86
CA LYS A 106 16.01 -4.48 3.42
C LYS A 106 14.55 -4.68 3.06
N MET A 107 14.28 -5.33 1.92
CA MET A 107 12.91 -5.60 1.50
C MET A 107 12.26 -6.60 2.44
N THR A 108 11.12 -6.22 3.01
CA THR A 108 10.37 -7.05 3.96
C THR A 108 9.14 -7.67 3.35
N CYS A 109 8.62 -7.09 2.29
CA CYS A 109 7.40 -7.56 1.63
C CYS A 109 7.37 -7.06 0.20
N ILE A 110 6.85 -7.88 -0.70
CA ILE A 110 6.51 -7.45 -2.06
C ILE A 110 5.07 -7.83 -2.32
N SER A 111 4.32 -6.89 -2.89
CA SER A 111 2.88 -7.01 -3.06
C SER A 111 2.48 -6.50 -4.44
N ARG A 112 1.36 -6.99 -4.94
CA ARG A 112 0.75 -6.48 -6.17
C ARG A 112 -0.72 -6.24 -5.88
N LEU A 113 -1.21 -5.09 -6.33
CA LEU A 113 -2.60 -4.70 -6.17
C LEU A 113 -3.20 -4.47 -7.55
N THR A 114 -4.34 -5.09 -7.81
CA THR A 114 -5.17 -4.80 -8.97
C THR A 114 -6.34 -3.95 -8.52
N VAL A 115 -6.55 -2.84 -9.21
CA VAL A 115 -7.58 -1.86 -8.89
C VAL A 115 -8.55 -1.77 -10.04
N ALA A 116 -9.84 -1.83 -9.74
CA ALA A 116 -10.89 -1.55 -10.74
C ALA A 116 -11.15 -0.05 -10.78
N VAL A 117 -11.26 0.49 -11.98
CA VAL A 117 -11.62 1.89 -12.22
C VAL A 117 -13.09 1.92 -12.63
N VAL A 118 -13.93 2.48 -11.79
CA VAL A 118 -15.39 2.41 -11.92
C VAL A 118 -15.95 3.79 -12.21
N LYS A 119 -16.90 3.87 -13.14
CA LYS A 119 -17.60 5.12 -13.43
C LYS A 119 -18.49 5.52 -12.28
N VAL A 120 -18.42 6.81 -11.94
CA VAL A 120 -19.40 7.40 -11.03
C VAL A 120 -20.73 7.50 -11.76
N THR A 121 -21.76 6.88 -11.19
CA THR A 121 -23.12 6.99 -11.72
C THR A 121 -23.80 8.17 -11.04
N ALA A 122 -24.25 9.10 -11.84
CA ALA A 122 -24.94 10.28 -11.32
C ALA A 122 -26.35 9.92 -10.80
#